data_ee858b739c902772afe20b7462a6c2da
#
_entry.id   ee858b739c902772afe20b7462a6c2da
#
_cell.length_a   1.000
_cell.length_b   1.000
_cell.length_c   1.000
_cell.angle_alpha   90.00
_cell.angle_beta   90.00
_cell.angle_gamma   90.00
#
_symmetry.space_group_name_H-M   'P 1'
#
loop_
_entity.id
_entity.type
_entity.pdbx_description
1 polymer ?
#
loop_
_entity_poly.entity_id
_entity_poly.type
_entity_poly.pdbx_seq_one_letter_code
_entity_poly.pdbx_strand_id
1 'polypeptide(L)'
;CNAGPLATSRYGTALGPILLGTERGMKFHVFSDETRPLLQGARLTSYELQRAGVDVTLICDNMASIVMKNGWVQACFVGCDRVAANGDTANKIGTSGVAILAKHYGIPFYTLGPTSTIDRNCPDGAHIPIEERDPDEIRTMWYEKPMALPGVKCYNPAFDVTDHTPVSYTHLTLPTKLE
;
A
#
# COMPACT_ATOMS: atom_id res chain seq x y z
N CYS A 1 -1.76 3.49 0.07
CA CYS A 1 -1.21 4.70 -0.55
C CYS A 1 -1.09 4.52 -2.06
N ASN A 2 -0.41 5.43 -2.73
CA ASN A 2 -0.02 5.24 -4.12
C ASN A 2 1.45 4.86 -4.22
N ALA A 3 1.76 3.83 -4.99
CA ALA A 3 3.10 3.35 -5.25
C ALA A 3 3.42 3.34 -6.76
N GLY A 4 2.73 4.18 -7.51
CA GLY A 4 2.87 4.36 -8.95
C GLY A 4 3.63 5.64 -9.33
N PRO A 5 3.71 5.95 -10.64
CA PRO A 5 4.44 7.10 -11.17
C PRO A 5 4.03 8.46 -10.58
N LEU A 6 2.76 8.65 -10.24
CA LEU A 6 2.28 9.93 -9.71
C LEU A 6 2.90 10.31 -8.36
N ALA A 7 3.17 9.34 -7.51
CA ALA A 7 3.73 9.58 -6.17
C ALA A 7 5.21 9.23 -6.04
N THR A 8 5.80 8.58 -7.03
CA THR A 8 7.20 8.15 -7.01
C THR A 8 7.95 8.61 -8.25
N SER A 9 8.48 7.72 -9.07
CA SER A 9 9.15 8.09 -10.31
C SER A 9 8.97 7.03 -11.39
N ARG A 10 9.02 7.41 -12.63
CA ARG A 10 8.96 6.62 -13.87
C ARG A 10 7.87 5.54 -13.85
N TYR A 11 8.17 4.31 -13.42
CA TYR A 11 7.21 3.19 -13.36
C TYR A 11 6.54 3.04 -12.01
N GLY A 12 6.92 3.85 -11.03
CA GLY A 12 6.51 3.64 -9.66
C GLY A 12 7.40 2.64 -8.93
N THR A 13 7.02 2.28 -7.71
CA THR A 13 7.64 1.23 -6.91
C THR A 13 6.84 -0.07 -7.00
N ALA A 14 5.80 -0.23 -6.18
CA ALA A 14 4.99 -1.45 -6.18
C ALA A 14 4.13 -1.63 -7.44
N LEU A 15 3.76 -0.57 -8.15
CA LEU A 15 3.09 -0.68 -9.44
C LEU A 15 4.07 -0.97 -10.59
N GLY A 16 5.37 -0.78 -10.39
CA GLY A 16 6.38 -0.98 -11.43
C GLY A 16 6.32 -2.34 -12.11
N PRO A 17 6.30 -3.46 -11.39
CA PRO A 17 6.19 -4.79 -11.98
C PRO A 17 4.94 -4.98 -12.85
N ILE A 18 3.80 -4.42 -12.42
CA ILE A 18 2.52 -4.52 -13.14
C ILE A 18 2.57 -3.68 -14.43
N LEU A 19 2.98 -2.42 -14.32
CA LEU A 19 3.05 -1.50 -15.46
C LEU A 19 4.04 -1.98 -16.52
N LEU A 20 5.25 -2.36 -16.10
CA LEU A 20 6.28 -2.89 -16.99
C LEU A 20 5.86 -4.24 -17.59
N GLY A 21 5.24 -5.10 -16.81
CA GLY A 21 4.70 -6.37 -17.30
C GLY A 21 3.64 -6.16 -18.36
N THR A 22 2.74 -5.20 -18.16
CA THR A 22 1.69 -4.83 -19.12
C THR A 22 2.31 -4.31 -20.42
N GLU A 23 3.31 -3.44 -20.37
CA GLU A 23 4.05 -2.99 -21.57
C GLU A 23 4.70 -4.15 -22.33
N ARG A 24 5.09 -5.22 -21.64
CA ARG A 24 5.66 -6.45 -22.20
C ARG A 24 4.61 -7.47 -22.64
N GLY A 25 3.33 -7.09 -22.63
CA GLY A 25 2.22 -7.94 -23.11
C GLY A 25 1.67 -8.91 -22.06
N MET A 26 2.11 -8.83 -20.79
CA MET A 26 1.49 -9.61 -19.71
C MET A 26 0.11 -9.06 -19.40
N LYS A 27 -0.81 -9.93 -19.03
CA LYS A 27 -2.17 -9.55 -18.63
C LYS A 27 -2.31 -9.70 -17.11
N PHE A 28 -2.81 -8.66 -16.48
CA PHE A 28 -3.09 -8.64 -15.05
C PHE A 28 -4.55 -8.27 -14.81
N HIS A 29 -5.13 -8.86 -13.77
CA HIS A 29 -6.31 -8.32 -13.11
C HIS A 29 -5.88 -7.85 -11.72
N VAL A 30 -6.13 -6.59 -11.39
CA VAL A 30 -5.66 -5.97 -10.15
C VAL A 30 -6.84 -5.55 -9.30
N PHE A 31 -6.88 -6.01 -8.05
CA PHE A 31 -7.74 -5.45 -7.02
C PHE A 31 -6.99 -4.32 -6.31
N SER A 32 -7.51 -3.11 -6.38
CA SER A 32 -6.93 -1.94 -5.75
C SER A 32 -7.75 -1.56 -4.53
N ASP A 33 -7.15 -1.64 -3.35
CA ASP A 33 -7.75 -1.14 -2.12
C ASP A 33 -7.91 0.38 -2.18
N GLU A 34 -9.06 0.91 -1.73
CA GLU A 34 -9.35 2.35 -1.77
C GLU A 34 -8.39 3.20 -0.95
N THR A 35 -7.80 2.64 0.10
CA THR A 35 -6.87 3.31 1.03
C THR A 35 -7.54 4.44 1.84
N ARG A 36 -8.49 4.09 2.73
CA ARG A 36 -9.05 5.04 3.68
C ARG A 36 -7.97 5.53 4.67
N PRO A 37 -8.05 6.78 5.20
CA PRO A 37 -9.09 7.79 4.92
C PRO A 37 -8.84 8.63 3.67
N LEU A 38 -7.60 8.74 3.15
CA LEU A 38 -7.24 9.69 2.08
C LEU A 38 -7.55 9.19 0.67
N LEU A 39 -7.98 7.94 0.51
CA LEU A 39 -8.42 7.33 -0.75
C LEU A 39 -7.39 7.37 -1.90
N GLN A 40 -6.09 7.26 -1.60
CA GLN A 40 -5.05 7.29 -2.63
C GLN A 40 -5.16 6.09 -3.59
N GLY A 41 -5.57 4.92 -3.09
CA GLY A 41 -5.82 3.76 -3.94
C GLY A 41 -6.96 3.99 -4.92
N ALA A 42 -8.05 4.63 -4.46
CA ALA A 42 -9.18 4.98 -5.32
C ALA A 42 -8.84 6.10 -6.29
N ARG A 43 -8.18 7.17 -5.82
CA ARG A 43 -7.94 8.38 -6.61
C ARG A 43 -6.76 8.28 -7.56
N LEU A 44 -5.71 7.57 -7.16
CA LEU A 44 -4.43 7.56 -7.88
C LEU A 44 -4.13 6.17 -8.44
N THR A 45 -4.07 5.13 -7.61
CA THR A 45 -3.65 3.79 -8.05
C THR A 45 -4.58 3.22 -9.11
N SER A 46 -5.89 3.26 -8.89
CA SER A 46 -6.86 2.77 -9.87
C SER A 46 -6.83 3.57 -11.17
N TYR A 47 -6.64 4.88 -11.07
CA TYR A 47 -6.49 5.76 -12.24
C TYR A 47 -5.27 5.39 -13.08
N GLU A 48 -4.08 5.24 -12.45
CA GLU A 48 -2.85 4.91 -13.17
C GLU A 48 -2.94 3.55 -13.86
N LEU A 49 -3.47 2.54 -13.15
CA LEU A 49 -3.65 1.20 -13.70
C LEU A 49 -4.63 1.20 -14.89
N GLN A 50 -5.76 1.87 -14.74
CA GLN A 50 -6.75 1.99 -15.81
C GLN A 50 -6.17 2.71 -17.04
N ARG A 51 -5.43 3.80 -16.83
CA ARG A 51 -4.77 4.54 -17.92
C ARG A 51 -3.69 3.72 -18.62
N ALA A 52 -3.06 2.80 -17.94
CA ALA A 52 -2.09 1.86 -18.50
C ALA A 52 -2.74 0.65 -19.20
N GLY A 53 -4.07 0.56 -19.22
CA GLY A 53 -4.79 -0.55 -19.86
C GLY A 53 -4.83 -1.83 -19.03
N VAL A 54 -4.54 -1.73 -17.72
CA VAL A 54 -4.66 -2.85 -16.79
C VAL A 54 -6.13 -3.04 -16.41
N ASP A 55 -6.59 -4.28 -16.36
CA ASP A 55 -7.90 -4.63 -15.83
C ASP A 55 -7.87 -4.45 -14.29
N VAL A 56 -8.56 -3.41 -13.79
CA VAL A 56 -8.53 -3.02 -12.38
C VAL A 56 -9.92 -2.99 -11.79
N THR A 57 -10.04 -3.59 -10.60
CA THR A 57 -11.25 -3.53 -9.77
C THR A 57 -10.93 -2.79 -8.49
N LEU A 58 -11.60 -1.66 -8.25
CA LEU A 58 -11.52 -0.94 -6.99
C LEU A 58 -12.35 -1.65 -5.93
N ILE A 59 -11.78 -1.83 -4.74
CA ILE A 59 -12.44 -2.43 -3.58
C ILE A 59 -12.26 -1.55 -2.33
N CYS A 60 -13.18 -1.68 -1.36
CA CYS A 60 -12.96 -1.12 -0.04
C CYS A 60 -11.87 -1.91 0.69
N ASP A 61 -11.12 -1.24 1.58
CA ASP A 61 -9.99 -1.86 2.31
C ASP A 61 -10.38 -3.13 3.07
N ASN A 62 -11.61 -3.21 3.56
CA ASN A 62 -12.12 -4.38 4.28
C ASN A 62 -12.51 -5.56 3.38
N MET A 63 -12.39 -5.44 2.06
CA MET A 63 -12.76 -6.49 1.11
C MET A 63 -11.58 -7.39 0.70
N ALA A 64 -10.34 -7.05 1.07
CA ALA A 64 -9.17 -7.84 0.75
C ALA A 64 -9.29 -9.32 1.17
N SER A 65 -9.87 -9.56 2.34
CA SER A 65 -10.10 -10.92 2.86
C SER A 65 -10.94 -11.79 1.91
N ILE A 66 -12.04 -11.27 1.37
CA ILE A 66 -12.93 -12.07 0.54
C ILE A 66 -12.32 -12.37 -0.83
N VAL A 67 -11.60 -11.43 -1.45
CA VAL A 67 -10.95 -11.68 -2.74
C VAL A 67 -9.81 -12.68 -2.61
N MET A 68 -9.07 -12.65 -1.50
CA MET A 68 -8.03 -13.64 -1.19
C MET A 68 -8.62 -15.02 -0.92
N LYS A 69 -9.69 -15.10 -0.09
CA LYS A 69 -10.40 -16.34 0.23
C LYS A 69 -10.92 -17.05 -1.03
N ASN A 70 -11.40 -16.28 -1.99
CA ASN A 70 -11.92 -16.81 -3.25
C ASN A 70 -10.82 -17.29 -4.22
N GLY A 71 -9.53 -17.13 -3.86
CA GLY A 71 -8.41 -17.51 -4.71
C GLY A 71 -8.21 -16.61 -5.93
N TRP A 72 -8.76 -15.40 -5.91
CA TRP A 72 -8.65 -14.47 -7.05
C TRP A 72 -7.34 -13.69 -7.06
N VAL A 73 -6.54 -13.76 -5.99
CA VAL A 73 -5.28 -13.05 -5.82
C VAL A 73 -4.14 -14.04 -5.72
N GLN A 74 -3.08 -13.86 -6.52
CA GLN A 74 -1.89 -14.70 -6.54
C GLN A 74 -0.67 -14.01 -5.94
N ALA A 75 -0.71 -12.67 -5.78
CA ALA A 75 0.35 -11.91 -5.14
C ALA A 75 -0.18 -10.56 -4.64
N CYS A 76 0.41 -10.04 -3.57
CA CYS A 76 0.14 -8.71 -3.04
C CYS A 76 1.38 -7.84 -3.22
N PHE A 77 1.19 -6.60 -3.66
CA PHE A 77 2.26 -5.61 -3.85
C PHE A 77 1.91 -4.34 -3.08
N VAL A 78 2.82 -3.91 -2.22
CA VAL A 78 2.68 -2.66 -1.46
C VAL A 78 3.96 -1.84 -1.56
N GLY A 79 3.84 -0.52 -1.38
CA GLY A 79 4.98 0.36 -1.22
C GLY A 79 5.60 0.24 0.18
N CYS A 80 6.55 1.12 0.47
CA CYS A 80 7.03 1.32 1.83
C CYS A 80 7.44 2.79 2.04
N ASP A 81 7.14 3.32 3.21
CA ASP A 81 7.53 4.65 3.63
C ASP A 81 8.84 4.60 4.45
N ARG A 82 9.05 3.51 5.20
CA ARG A 82 10.30 3.26 5.95
C ARG A 82 10.54 1.77 6.15
N VAL A 83 11.80 1.38 6.11
CA VAL A 83 12.26 0.02 6.43
C VAL A 83 13.29 0.11 7.57
N ALA A 84 13.00 -0.55 8.68
CA ALA A 84 13.91 -0.65 9.81
C ALA A 84 15.07 -1.64 9.56
N ALA A 85 16.10 -1.59 10.39
CA ALA A 85 17.30 -2.42 10.23
C ALA A 85 17.01 -3.94 10.28
N ASN A 86 15.98 -4.36 11.03
CA ASN A 86 15.56 -5.76 11.11
C ASN A 86 14.64 -6.21 9.95
N GLY A 87 14.26 -5.30 9.04
CA GLY A 87 13.38 -5.59 7.92
C GLY A 87 11.89 -5.32 8.15
N ASP A 88 11.49 -4.85 9.33
CA ASP A 88 10.13 -4.37 9.56
C ASP A 88 9.86 -3.14 8.70
N THR A 89 8.64 -3.04 8.17
CA THR A 89 8.30 -1.97 7.24
C THR A 89 7.11 -1.15 7.74
N ALA A 90 7.22 0.18 7.65
CA ALA A 90 6.07 1.06 7.78
C ALA A 90 5.57 1.47 6.41
N ASN A 91 4.26 1.37 6.23
CA ASN A 91 3.59 1.84 5.02
C ASN A 91 2.20 2.38 5.39
N LYS A 92 1.48 2.91 4.41
CA LYS A 92 0.15 3.46 4.62
C LYS A 92 -0.73 2.53 5.44
N ILE A 93 -1.49 3.12 6.38
CA ILE A 93 -2.42 2.39 7.26
C ILE A 93 -3.25 1.37 6.46
N GLY A 94 -3.39 0.16 6.98
CA GLY A 94 -4.06 -0.98 6.35
C GLY A 94 -3.09 -2.03 5.77
N THR A 95 -1.83 -1.67 5.55
CA THR A 95 -0.82 -2.57 4.97
C THR A 95 -0.58 -3.80 5.83
N SER A 96 -0.46 -3.65 7.16
CA SER A 96 -0.26 -4.76 8.08
C SER A 96 -1.41 -5.76 8.05
N GLY A 97 -2.65 -5.27 7.93
CA GLY A 97 -3.84 -6.11 7.79
C GLY A 97 -3.80 -6.96 6.52
N VAL A 98 -3.43 -6.37 5.38
CA VAL A 98 -3.28 -7.10 4.11
C VAL A 98 -2.16 -8.14 4.20
N ALA A 99 -1.03 -7.83 4.85
CA ALA A 99 0.08 -8.77 5.05
C ALA A 99 -0.33 -9.99 5.89
N ILE A 100 -1.09 -9.77 6.98
CA ILE A 100 -1.63 -10.84 7.82
C ILE A 100 -2.58 -11.74 7.02
N LEU A 101 -3.48 -11.15 6.23
CA LEU A 101 -4.41 -11.88 5.36
C LEU A 101 -3.66 -12.67 4.30
N ALA A 102 -2.67 -12.07 3.63
CA ALA A 102 -1.85 -12.75 2.64
C ALA A 102 -1.14 -13.97 3.25
N LYS A 103 -0.54 -13.82 4.44
CA LYS A 103 0.08 -14.92 5.17
C LYS A 103 -0.94 -16.02 5.50
N HIS A 104 -2.12 -15.66 5.98
CA HIS A 104 -3.19 -16.62 6.32
C HIS A 104 -3.64 -17.42 5.10
N TYR A 105 -3.77 -16.80 3.94
CA TYR A 105 -4.20 -17.45 2.69
C TYR A 105 -3.05 -18.00 1.86
N GLY A 106 -1.81 -17.93 2.33
CA GLY A 106 -0.63 -18.45 1.62
C GLY A 106 -0.27 -17.68 0.34
N ILE A 107 -0.62 -16.39 0.28
CA ILE A 107 -0.39 -15.52 -0.87
C ILE A 107 0.95 -14.78 -0.67
N PRO A 108 1.87 -14.79 -1.64
CA PRO A 108 3.10 -14.03 -1.58
C PRO A 108 2.82 -12.53 -1.39
N PHE A 109 3.54 -11.92 -0.45
CA PHE A 109 3.41 -10.50 -0.13
C PHE A 109 4.75 -9.79 -0.38
N TYR A 110 4.73 -8.78 -1.24
CA TYR A 110 5.90 -8.05 -1.68
C TYR A 110 5.84 -6.60 -1.24
N THR A 111 6.90 -6.17 -0.55
CA THR A 111 7.11 -4.76 -0.22
C THR A 111 8.18 -4.18 -1.16
N LEU A 112 7.84 -3.14 -1.89
CA LEU A 112 8.71 -2.53 -2.88
C LEU A 112 8.87 -1.03 -2.61
N GLY A 113 10.11 -0.59 -2.48
CA GLY A 113 10.43 0.82 -2.24
C GLY A 113 11.84 1.18 -2.67
N PRO A 114 12.17 2.47 -2.72
CA PRO A 114 13.52 2.91 -3.01
C PRO A 114 14.43 2.65 -1.80
N THR A 115 15.73 2.47 -2.06
CA THR A 115 16.73 2.25 -1.00
C THR A 115 16.84 3.42 -0.01
N SER A 116 16.38 4.61 -0.41
CA SER A 116 16.30 5.78 0.47
C SER A 116 15.30 5.63 1.63
N THR A 117 14.39 4.65 1.56
CA THR A 117 13.44 4.36 2.65
C THR A 117 14.06 3.53 3.78
N ILE A 118 15.27 2.97 3.56
CA ILE A 118 15.97 2.17 4.57
C ILE A 118 16.56 3.09 5.63
N ASP A 119 16.13 2.89 6.86
CA ASP A 119 16.70 3.56 8.03
C ASP A 119 17.50 2.57 8.86
N ARG A 120 18.82 2.56 8.64
CA ARG A 120 19.74 1.67 9.36
C ARG A 120 19.91 2.03 10.83
N ASN A 121 19.51 3.23 11.23
CA ASN A 121 19.56 3.68 12.62
C ASN A 121 18.29 3.34 13.39
N CYS A 122 17.23 2.91 12.72
CA CYS A 122 15.99 2.44 13.32
C CYS A 122 16.10 0.92 13.51
N PRO A 123 16.18 0.40 14.75
CA PRO A 123 16.48 -1.02 14.97
C PRO A 123 15.36 -1.95 14.52
N ASP A 124 14.11 -1.57 14.76
CA ASP A 124 12.91 -2.38 14.48
C ASP A 124 11.67 -1.50 14.29
N GLY A 125 10.55 -2.14 13.97
CA GLY A 125 9.29 -1.46 13.71
C GLY A 125 8.70 -0.70 14.90
N ALA A 126 9.00 -1.09 16.13
CA ALA A 126 8.51 -0.40 17.32
C ALA A 126 9.15 0.99 17.49
N HIS A 127 10.29 1.21 16.87
CA HIS A 127 11.01 2.48 16.90
C HIS A 127 10.70 3.39 15.71
N ILE A 128 9.86 2.96 14.77
CA ILE A 128 9.42 3.82 13.65
C ILE A 128 8.37 4.81 14.19
N PRO A 129 8.61 6.13 14.12
CA PRO A 129 7.62 7.10 14.54
C PRO A 129 6.42 7.11 13.59
N ILE A 130 5.21 6.97 14.16
CA ILE A 130 3.97 6.98 13.41
C ILE A 130 3.27 8.32 13.64
N GLU A 131 3.02 9.05 12.55
CA GLU A 131 2.27 10.29 12.57
C GLU A 131 0.79 10.01 12.85
N GLU A 132 0.20 10.71 13.81
CA GLU A 132 -1.25 10.77 14.00
C GLU A 132 -1.79 11.99 13.27
N ARG A 133 -2.80 11.79 12.44
CA ARG A 133 -3.34 12.79 11.53
C ARG A 133 -4.67 13.33 12.01
N ASP A 134 -5.14 14.41 11.35
CA ASP A 134 -6.40 15.07 11.68
C ASP A 134 -7.57 14.06 11.65
N PRO A 135 -8.36 13.97 12.75
CA PRO A 135 -9.54 13.11 12.81
C PRO A 135 -10.61 13.46 11.77
N ASP A 136 -10.64 14.68 11.25
CA ASP A 136 -11.60 15.10 10.22
C ASP A 136 -11.32 14.45 8.85
N GLU A 137 -10.13 13.93 8.61
CA GLU A 137 -9.88 13.07 7.46
C GLU A 137 -10.78 11.83 7.47
N ILE A 138 -11.14 11.34 8.66
CA ILE A 138 -12.07 10.21 8.82
C ILE A 138 -13.51 10.68 8.79
N ARG A 139 -13.86 11.73 9.56
CA ARG A 139 -15.26 12.12 9.83
C ARG A 139 -15.92 12.87 8.68
N THR A 140 -15.18 13.70 7.96
CA THR A 140 -15.79 14.70 7.08
C THR A 140 -15.26 14.71 5.66
N MET A 141 -13.98 14.39 5.45
CA MET A 141 -13.24 14.74 4.23
C MET A 141 -13.92 14.36 2.92
N TRP A 142 -14.62 13.24 2.83
CA TRP A 142 -15.24 12.77 1.57
C TRP A 142 -16.76 12.72 1.62
N TYR A 143 -17.37 13.36 2.61
CA TYR A 143 -18.80 13.30 2.85
C TYR A 143 -19.42 14.67 2.87
N GLU A 144 -20.60 14.81 2.27
CA GLU A 144 -21.39 16.06 2.33
C GLU A 144 -21.81 16.41 3.77
N LYS A 145 -21.96 15.40 4.60
CA LYS A 145 -22.27 15.52 6.02
C LYS A 145 -21.29 14.65 6.82
N PRO A 146 -20.93 15.07 8.03
CA PRO A 146 -20.10 14.24 8.89
C PRO A 146 -20.68 12.82 9.05
N MET A 147 -19.84 11.80 8.87
CA MET A 147 -20.27 10.41 9.02
C MET A 147 -20.43 9.97 10.49
N ALA A 148 -19.87 10.74 11.42
CA ALA A 148 -19.97 10.49 12.85
C ALA A 148 -20.39 11.77 13.57
N LEU A 149 -20.99 11.62 14.76
CA LEU A 149 -21.39 12.75 15.57
C LEU A 149 -20.18 13.59 16.02
N PRO A 150 -20.34 14.91 16.16
CA PRO A 150 -19.33 15.75 16.77
C PRO A 150 -18.91 15.22 18.14
N GLY A 151 -17.62 15.20 18.42
CA GLY A 151 -17.08 14.70 19.69
C GLY A 151 -16.77 13.20 19.74
N VAL A 152 -17.18 12.41 18.75
CA VAL A 152 -16.65 11.05 18.57
C VAL A 152 -15.15 11.12 18.28
N LYS A 153 -14.36 10.48 19.14
CA LYS A 153 -12.90 10.42 18.97
C LYS A 153 -12.57 9.53 17.78
N CYS A 154 -11.63 9.99 16.94
CA CYS A 154 -11.09 9.21 15.84
C CYS A 154 -9.60 8.96 16.09
N TYR A 155 -9.17 7.73 15.89
CA TYR A 155 -7.78 7.34 15.86
C TYR A 155 -7.36 7.24 14.39
N ASN A 156 -6.40 8.09 13.97
CA ASN A 156 -6.03 8.24 12.55
C ASN A 156 -4.51 8.19 12.35
N PRO A 157 -3.87 7.03 12.60
CA PRO A 157 -2.45 6.88 12.28
C PRO A 157 -2.24 6.89 10.76
N ALA A 158 -1.21 7.59 10.30
CA ALA A 158 -0.89 7.67 8.87
C ALA A 158 -0.41 6.33 8.31
N PHE A 159 0.31 5.56 9.13
CA PHE A 159 0.99 4.33 8.75
C PHE A 159 0.73 3.23 9.78
N ASP A 160 0.92 2.00 9.37
CA ASP A 160 1.09 0.87 10.27
C ASP A 160 2.42 0.15 9.98
N VAL A 161 2.84 -0.67 10.93
CA VAL A 161 4.07 -1.46 10.83
C VAL A 161 3.71 -2.90 10.50
N THR A 162 4.39 -3.44 9.49
CA THR A 162 4.35 -4.85 9.14
C THR A 162 5.66 -5.48 9.58
N ASP A 163 5.58 -6.50 10.45
CA ASP A 163 6.73 -7.31 10.83
C ASP A 163 7.29 -8.00 9.58
N HIS A 164 8.59 -8.24 9.56
CA HIS A 164 9.26 -8.93 8.45
C HIS A 164 8.77 -10.39 8.27
N THR A 165 8.13 -11.00 9.28
CA THR A 165 7.71 -12.42 9.24
C THR A 165 6.56 -12.74 8.27
N PRO A 166 5.55 -11.86 8.01
CA PRO A 166 4.54 -12.09 6.99
C PRO A 166 5.02 -11.72 5.58
N VAL A 167 6.09 -10.96 5.46
CA VAL A 167 6.60 -10.48 4.17
C VAL A 167 7.35 -11.62 3.47
N SER A 168 6.85 -12.06 2.31
CA SER A 168 7.50 -13.11 1.51
C SER A 168 8.77 -12.60 0.85
N TYR A 169 8.79 -11.30 0.51
CA TYR A 169 9.92 -10.67 -0.14
C TYR A 169 9.86 -9.14 0.01
N THR A 170 10.96 -8.56 0.48
CA THR A 170 11.17 -7.11 0.47
C THR A 170 12.10 -6.77 -0.69
N HIS A 171 11.58 -6.10 -1.72
CA HIS A 171 12.38 -5.62 -2.85
C HIS A 171 12.63 -4.12 -2.73
N LEU A 172 13.90 -3.77 -2.61
CA LEU A 172 14.35 -2.40 -2.56
C LEU A 172 14.98 -2.08 -3.91
N THR A 173 14.33 -1.21 -4.68
CA THR A 173 14.90 -0.73 -5.93
C THR A 173 15.97 0.31 -5.65
N LEU A 174 17.15 0.13 -6.20
CA LEU A 174 18.11 1.23 -6.29
C LEU A 174 17.45 2.38 -7.06
N PRO A 175 17.63 3.65 -6.63
CA PRO A 175 17.28 4.76 -7.49
C PRO A 175 18.06 4.57 -8.79
N THR A 176 17.35 4.38 -9.89
CA THR A 176 17.96 4.38 -11.21
C THR A 176 18.60 5.74 -11.36
N LYS A 177 19.92 5.78 -11.44
CA LYS A 177 20.64 6.99 -11.89
C LYS A 177 20.00 7.36 -13.22
N LEU A 178 19.42 8.57 -13.26
CA LEU A 178 19.13 9.22 -14.52
C LEU A 178 20.48 9.52 -15.16
N GLU A 179 20.86 8.73 -16.16
CA GLU A 179 21.81 9.12 -17.17
C GLU A 179 21.07 9.89 -18.24
#